data_3fb42e538144ace1afadd8fa0867720f
#
_entry.id   3fb42e538144ace1afadd8fa0867720f
#
_cell.length_a   1.000
_cell.length_b   1.000
_cell.length_c   1.000
_cell.angle_alpha   90.00
_cell.angle_beta   90.00
_cell.angle_gamma   90.00
#
_symmetry.space_group_name_H-M   'P 1'
#
loop_
_entity.id
_entity.type
_entity.pdbx_description
1 polymer ?
#
loop_
_entity_poly.entity_id
_entity_poly.type
_entity_poly.pdbx_seq_one_letter_code
_entity_poly.pdbx_strand_id
1 'polypeptide(L)'
;PQIKQVFIKPNSSDLSDKDFNLRLFIARKISENLIYSSELNQKEYFYFSSLSLRTIIYKGLLIPEDIERFYIDLKNPNLVTKLALVHQRFSTNTFPTWDLAQPFRYMCHNGEINTLKGNISRMKTREELFKSAGISEEDMSKILPIIIPGKSDSASMDMVLELLLMTGRSLPEVMMMMVPEAWEKHNSMTDEKKAFYKYNSCIMEPWDGPASIPFTDGKYIGALLDRNGLRPSRSVSYTHLRAHETGSY
;
A
#
# COMPACT_ATOMS: atom_id res chain seq x y z
N PRO A 1 22.01 -0.46 7.41
CA PRO A 1 21.42 -0.06 6.14
C PRO A 1 21.76 1.38 5.80
N GLN A 2 21.74 1.74 4.51
CA GLN A 2 21.90 3.09 4.03
C GLN A 2 20.60 3.56 3.40
N ILE A 3 20.01 4.65 3.92
CA ILE A 3 18.79 5.27 3.39
C ILE A 3 19.19 6.56 2.67
N LYS A 4 18.64 6.75 1.46
CA LYS A 4 18.83 7.97 0.68
C LYS A 4 17.48 8.54 0.29
N GLN A 5 17.35 9.87 0.36
CA GLN A 5 16.21 10.60 -0.17
C GLN A 5 16.61 11.24 -1.50
N VAL A 6 15.74 11.13 -2.48
CA VAL A 6 15.90 11.72 -3.80
C VAL A 6 14.66 12.57 -4.09
N PHE A 7 14.88 13.85 -4.33
CA PHE A 7 13.82 14.79 -4.69
C PHE A 7 13.76 14.94 -6.21
N ILE A 8 12.60 14.65 -6.78
CA ILE A 8 12.35 14.67 -8.22
C ILE A 8 11.26 15.70 -8.53
N LYS A 9 11.51 16.57 -9.50
CA LYS A 9 10.50 17.49 -10.02
C LYS A 9 10.23 17.19 -11.49
N PRO A 10 9.03 17.47 -12.01
CA PRO A 10 8.75 17.34 -13.44
C PRO A 10 9.55 18.37 -14.25
N ASN A 11 9.93 17.99 -15.47
CA ASN A 11 10.62 18.89 -16.39
C ASN A 11 9.67 19.94 -17.02
N SER A 12 8.35 19.70 -16.99
CA SER A 12 7.32 20.60 -17.51
C SER A 12 6.30 20.89 -16.43
N SER A 13 5.82 22.15 -16.39
CA SER A 13 4.71 22.58 -15.54
C SER A 13 3.35 22.01 -15.97
N ASP A 14 3.26 21.48 -17.19
CA ASP A 14 2.00 21.04 -17.79
C ASP A 14 1.65 19.58 -17.43
N LEU A 15 2.58 18.89 -16.72
CA LEU A 15 2.38 17.52 -16.29
C LEU A 15 1.46 17.48 -15.07
N SER A 16 0.31 16.80 -15.21
CA SER A 16 -0.61 16.63 -14.08
C SER A 16 0.00 15.80 -12.95
N ASP A 17 -0.43 16.00 -11.71
CA ASP A 17 -0.04 15.18 -10.55
C ASP A 17 -0.28 13.68 -10.81
N LYS A 18 -1.38 13.35 -11.49
CA LYS A 18 -1.73 11.98 -11.85
C LYS A 18 -0.69 11.37 -12.79
N ASP A 19 -0.35 12.08 -13.86
CA ASP A 19 0.61 11.60 -14.85
C ASP A 19 2.02 11.54 -14.27
N PHE A 20 2.35 12.50 -13.41
CA PHE A 20 3.63 12.48 -12.73
C PHE A 20 3.75 11.29 -11.76
N ASN A 21 2.72 11.01 -10.96
CA ASN A 21 2.69 9.81 -10.11
C ASN A 21 2.82 8.52 -10.94
N LEU A 22 2.14 8.43 -12.08
CA LEU A 22 2.27 7.28 -12.97
C LEU A 22 3.71 7.10 -13.47
N ARG A 23 4.37 8.19 -13.87
CA ARG A 23 5.79 8.15 -14.28
C ARG A 23 6.71 7.74 -13.14
N LEU A 24 6.47 8.21 -11.92
CA LEU A 24 7.22 7.81 -10.74
C LEU A 24 7.04 6.31 -10.45
N PHE A 25 5.80 5.81 -10.53
CA PHE A 25 5.51 4.38 -10.40
C PHE A 25 6.27 3.54 -11.42
N ILE A 26 6.21 3.91 -12.70
CA ILE A 26 6.92 3.22 -13.79
C ILE A 26 8.43 3.25 -13.54
N ALA A 27 9.00 4.42 -13.26
CA ALA A 27 10.43 4.58 -13.01
C ALA A 27 10.92 3.73 -11.84
N ARG A 28 10.15 3.69 -10.74
CA ARG A 28 10.45 2.85 -9.58
C ARG A 28 10.42 1.37 -9.94
N LYS A 29 9.35 0.90 -10.58
CA LYS A 29 9.21 -0.52 -10.96
C LYS A 29 10.32 -0.97 -11.90
N ILE A 30 10.67 -0.16 -12.90
CA ILE A 30 11.78 -0.45 -13.81
C ILE A 30 13.10 -0.52 -13.03
N SER A 31 13.35 0.41 -12.11
CA SER A 31 14.56 0.42 -11.30
C SER A 31 14.66 -0.80 -10.38
N GLU A 32 13.56 -1.18 -9.72
CA GLU A 32 13.49 -2.39 -8.90
C GLU A 32 13.78 -3.64 -9.73
N ASN A 33 13.13 -3.79 -10.89
CA ASN A 33 13.31 -4.94 -11.76
C ASN A 33 14.73 -5.03 -12.33
N LEU A 34 15.32 -3.91 -12.74
CA LEU A 34 16.71 -3.86 -13.22
C LEU A 34 17.69 -4.30 -12.14
N ILE A 35 17.51 -3.84 -10.91
CA ILE A 35 18.40 -4.22 -9.80
C ILE A 35 18.23 -5.69 -9.42
N TYR A 36 17.00 -6.18 -9.32
CA TYR A 36 16.74 -7.59 -9.00
C TYR A 36 17.25 -8.55 -10.09
N SER A 37 17.26 -8.13 -11.35
CA SER A 37 17.78 -8.91 -12.47
C SER A 37 19.30 -8.80 -12.64
N SER A 38 19.95 -7.88 -11.93
CA SER A 38 21.41 -7.65 -12.06
C SER A 38 22.21 -8.71 -11.31
N GLU A 39 23.53 -8.72 -11.54
CA GLU A 39 24.51 -9.54 -10.80
C GLU A 39 25.04 -8.87 -9.53
N LEU A 40 24.38 -7.81 -9.06
CA LEU A 40 24.78 -7.11 -7.84
C LEU A 40 24.63 -8.01 -6.61
N ASN A 41 25.68 -8.09 -5.82
CA ASN A 41 25.59 -8.67 -4.48
C ASN A 41 24.66 -7.80 -3.63
N GLN A 42 23.81 -8.42 -2.81
CA GLN A 42 22.86 -7.71 -1.94
C GLN A 42 21.67 -7.05 -2.67
N LYS A 43 21.40 -7.38 -3.94
CA LYS A 43 20.23 -6.88 -4.67
C LYS A 43 18.89 -7.14 -3.96
N GLU A 44 18.81 -8.21 -3.19
CA GLU A 44 17.64 -8.58 -2.40
C GLU A 44 17.31 -7.60 -1.26
N TYR A 45 18.29 -6.79 -0.84
CA TYR A 45 18.10 -5.76 0.19
C TYR A 45 17.75 -4.39 -0.39
N PHE A 46 17.73 -4.25 -1.72
CA PHE A 46 17.34 -3.00 -2.35
C PHE A 46 15.81 -2.84 -2.37
N TYR A 47 15.33 -1.67 -1.97
CA TYR A 47 13.91 -1.36 -2.05
C TYR A 47 13.68 0.16 -2.01
N PHE A 48 12.54 0.58 -2.56
CA PHE A 48 11.99 1.92 -2.34
C PHE A 48 10.95 1.87 -1.23
N SER A 49 11.17 2.57 -0.12
CA SER A 49 10.13 2.70 0.92
C SER A 49 8.94 3.50 0.40
N SER A 50 9.20 4.60 -0.30
CA SER A 50 8.18 5.41 -0.97
C SER A 50 8.78 6.14 -2.18
N LEU A 51 7.93 6.43 -3.16
CA LEU A 51 8.19 7.38 -4.24
C LEU A 51 6.83 8.01 -4.60
N SER A 52 6.50 9.15 -4.02
CA SER A 52 5.17 9.73 -4.04
C SER A 52 5.25 11.26 -3.99
N LEU A 53 4.23 11.92 -4.53
CA LEU A 53 4.06 13.37 -4.43
C LEU A 53 3.49 13.82 -3.07
N ARG A 54 2.95 12.90 -2.26
CA ARG A 54 2.14 13.26 -1.09
C ARG A 54 2.56 12.61 0.21
N THR A 55 3.26 11.47 0.12
CA THR A 55 3.60 10.67 1.30
C THR A 55 5.10 10.39 1.34
N ILE A 56 5.64 10.37 2.54
CA ILE A 56 6.97 9.88 2.82
C ILE A 56 6.88 8.78 3.87
N ILE A 57 7.66 7.72 3.72
CA ILE A 57 7.60 6.56 4.61
C ILE A 57 8.94 6.36 5.29
N TYR A 58 8.91 6.43 6.60
CA TYR A 58 10.02 6.10 7.49
C TYR A 58 9.76 4.73 8.09
N LYS A 59 10.57 3.73 7.76
CA LYS A 59 10.38 2.37 8.25
C LYS A 59 11.68 1.61 8.39
N GLY A 60 11.66 0.57 9.21
CA GLY A 60 12.81 -0.31 9.40
C GLY A 60 12.58 -1.27 10.54
N LEU A 61 13.58 -2.08 10.84
CA LEU A 61 13.63 -2.94 12.02
C LEU A 61 14.15 -2.12 13.21
N LEU A 62 13.32 -1.18 13.66
CA LEU A 62 13.62 -0.22 14.70
C LEU A 62 12.56 -0.31 15.80
N ILE A 63 12.96 -0.11 17.04
CA ILE A 63 12.02 0.19 18.11
C ILE A 63 11.57 1.65 18.01
N PRO A 64 10.41 2.03 18.57
CA PRO A 64 9.85 3.37 18.40
C PRO A 64 10.83 4.50 18.75
N GLU A 65 11.61 4.34 19.81
CA GLU A 65 12.57 5.32 20.34
C GLU A 65 13.75 5.55 19.39
N ASP A 66 14.05 4.59 18.52
CA ASP A 66 15.16 4.67 17.57
C ASP A 66 14.76 5.26 16.22
N ILE A 67 13.46 5.38 15.91
CA ILE A 67 12.98 5.93 14.64
C ILE A 67 13.49 7.37 14.46
N GLU A 68 13.28 8.22 15.46
CA GLU A 68 13.71 9.63 15.43
C GLU A 68 15.24 9.76 15.48
N ARG A 69 15.94 8.81 16.07
CA ARG A 69 17.42 8.80 16.12
C ARG A 69 18.00 8.40 14.77
N PHE A 70 17.34 7.49 14.06
CA PHE A 70 17.77 6.99 12.76
C PHE A 70 17.37 7.96 11.64
N TYR A 71 16.15 8.48 11.65
CA TYR A 71 15.62 9.44 10.69
C TYR A 71 15.65 10.84 11.29
N ILE A 72 16.80 11.52 11.17
CA ILE A 72 17.06 12.81 11.82
C ILE A 72 16.15 13.94 11.34
N ASP A 73 15.60 13.86 10.15
CA ASP A 73 14.61 14.79 9.62
C ASP A 73 13.30 14.80 10.42
N LEU A 74 12.95 13.74 11.14
CA LEU A 74 11.83 13.71 12.08
C LEU A 74 12.01 14.68 13.28
N LYS A 75 13.25 15.10 13.55
CA LYS A 75 13.56 16.12 14.56
C LYS A 75 13.40 17.55 14.06
N ASN A 76 13.24 17.73 12.74
CA ASN A 76 13.09 19.06 12.17
C ASN A 76 11.74 19.66 12.53
N PRO A 77 11.68 20.80 13.25
CA PRO A 77 10.42 21.42 13.65
C PRO A 77 9.58 21.92 12.45
N ASN A 78 10.19 22.05 11.27
CA ASN A 78 9.50 22.41 10.04
C ASN A 78 8.87 21.20 9.33
N LEU A 79 9.16 19.97 9.76
CA LEU A 79 8.50 18.78 9.26
C LEU A 79 7.14 18.62 9.94
N VAL A 80 6.12 19.13 9.29
CA VAL A 80 4.74 19.08 9.79
C VAL A 80 3.88 18.19 8.91
N THR A 81 2.95 17.45 9.50
CA THR A 81 2.00 16.61 8.77
C THR A 81 0.59 16.75 9.34
N LYS A 82 -0.43 16.58 8.50
CA LYS A 82 -1.83 16.54 8.92
C LYS A 82 -2.31 15.14 9.28
N LEU A 83 -1.57 14.11 8.88
CA LEU A 83 -1.92 12.72 9.15
C LEU A 83 -0.67 11.85 9.27
N ALA A 84 -0.78 10.79 10.05
CA ALA A 84 0.25 9.77 10.18
C ALA A 84 -0.39 8.38 10.20
N LEU A 85 0.16 7.47 9.40
CA LEU A 85 -0.15 6.05 9.45
C LEU A 85 1.03 5.35 10.14
N VAL A 86 0.78 4.73 11.29
CA VAL A 86 1.84 4.16 12.14
C VAL A 86 1.57 2.68 12.36
N HIS A 87 2.63 1.86 12.28
CA HIS A 87 2.58 0.44 12.60
C HIS A 87 3.83 0.03 13.36
N GLN A 88 3.67 -0.70 14.46
CA GLN A 88 4.76 -1.00 15.39
C GLN A 88 5.24 -2.46 15.33
N ARG A 89 4.42 -3.40 14.84
CA ARG A 89 4.74 -4.82 14.85
C ARG A 89 5.28 -5.30 13.52
N PHE A 90 6.18 -6.28 13.58
CA PHE A 90 6.62 -7.05 12.42
C PHE A 90 5.66 -8.21 12.15
N SER A 91 5.67 -8.72 10.92
CA SER A 91 4.99 -9.96 10.59
C SER A 91 5.57 -11.13 11.39
N THR A 92 4.70 -12.03 11.84
CA THR A 92 5.10 -13.26 12.53
C THR A 92 5.32 -14.43 11.58
N ASN A 93 4.81 -14.35 10.36
CA ASN A 93 4.81 -15.44 9.37
C ASN A 93 5.90 -15.34 8.31
N THR A 94 6.57 -14.20 8.21
CA THR A 94 7.72 -14.01 7.33
C THR A 94 8.93 -13.60 8.17
N PHE A 95 10.13 -13.98 7.73
CA PHE A 95 11.35 -13.48 8.34
C PHE A 95 11.38 -11.94 8.23
N PRO A 96 11.55 -11.22 9.35
CA PRO A 96 11.50 -9.76 9.33
C PRO A 96 12.69 -9.19 8.56
N THR A 97 12.39 -8.32 7.59
CA THR A 97 13.37 -7.58 6.81
C THR A 97 12.96 -6.11 6.75
N TRP A 98 13.91 -5.23 6.46
CA TRP A 98 13.67 -3.79 6.43
C TRP A 98 12.60 -3.39 5.42
N ASP A 99 12.55 -4.01 4.25
CA ASP A 99 11.57 -3.76 3.20
C ASP A 99 10.17 -4.26 3.57
N LEU A 100 10.07 -5.30 4.42
CA LEU A 100 8.81 -5.84 4.89
C LEU A 100 8.29 -5.20 6.17
N ALA A 101 9.04 -4.27 6.78
CA ALA A 101 8.52 -3.45 7.86
C ALA A 101 7.34 -2.62 7.36
N GLN A 102 6.29 -2.51 8.17
CA GLN A 102 5.12 -1.70 7.87
C GLN A 102 5.26 -0.28 8.47
N PRO A 103 4.56 0.72 7.90
CA PRO A 103 3.60 0.63 6.80
C PRO A 103 4.26 0.41 5.44
N PHE A 104 3.47 -0.09 4.49
CA PHE A 104 3.78 -0.08 3.07
C PHE A 104 3.43 1.28 2.44
N ARG A 105 3.37 1.38 1.10
CA ARG A 105 3.17 2.69 0.42
C ARG A 105 1.82 3.31 0.72
N TYR A 106 0.80 2.49 0.86
CA TYR A 106 -0.58 2.95 1.05
C TYR A 106 -1.26 2.35 2.27
N MET A 107 -0.77 1.22 2.78
CA MET A 107 -1.47 0.50 3.84
C MET A 107 -0.53 -0.12 4.86
N CYS A 108 -1.13 -0.49 5.98
CA CYS A 108 -0.59 -1.49 6.89
C CYS A 108 -1.73 -2.41 7.35
N HIS A 109 -1.43 -3.55 7.96
CA HIS A 109 -2.44 -4.40 8.52
C HIS A 109 -1.98 -5.13 9.78
N ASN A 110 -2.96 -5.46 10.60
CA ASN A 110 -2.81 -6.45 11.67
C ASN A 110 -3.67 -7.66 11.31
N GLY A 111 -3.06 -8.80 11.09
CA GLY A 111 -3.75 -10.03 10.72
C GLY A 111 -3.04 -10.82 9.64
N GLU A 112 -3.81 -11.55 8.84
CA GLU A 112 -3.35 -12.45 7.80
C GLU A 112 -4.27 -12.37 6.59
N ILE A 113 -3.70 -12.33 5.38
CA ILE A 113 -4.46 -12.49 4.13
C ILE A 113 -4.33 -13.95 3.69
N ASN A 114 -5.33 -14.75 4.02
CA ASN A 114 -5.30 -16.20 3.82
C ASN A 114 -5.42 -16.61 2.34
N THR A 115 -5.98 -15.75 1.51
CA THR A 115 -6.20 -16.01 0.07
C THR A 115 -4.98 -15.71 -0.79
N LEU A 116 -3.84 -15.32 -0.21
CA LEU A 116 -2.64 -14.82 -0.88
C LEU A 116 -2.21 -15.64 -2.10
N LYS A 117 -2.13 -16.97 -1.98
CA LYS A 117 -1.67 -17.83 -3.10
C LYS A 117 -2.59 -17.71 -4.32
N GLY A 118 -3.90 -17.69 -4.08
CA GLY A 118 -4.91 -17.51 -5.13
C GLY A 118 -4.82 -16.12 -5.75
N ASN A 119 -4.68 -15.09 -4.93
CA ASN A 119 -4.56 -13.70 -5.37
C ASN A 119 -3.31 -13.50 -6.26
N ILE A 120 -2.15 -14.02 -5.84
CA ILE A 120 -0.91 -13.96 -6.64
C ILE A 120 -1.09 -14.69 -7.98
N SER A 121 -1.63 -15.91 -7.96
CA SER A 121 -1.83 -16.70 -9.19
C SER A 121 -2.75 -15.98 -10.19
N ARG A 122 -3.87 -15.46 -9.72
CA ARG A 122 -4.82 -14.71 -10.57
C ARG A 122 -4.23 -13.39 -11.07
N MET A 123 -3.45 -12.69 -10.23
CA MET A 123 -2.77 -11.48 -10.66
C MET A 123 -1.79 -11.77 -11.78
N LYS A 124 -0.97 -12.81 -11.64
CA LYS A 124 -0.04 -13.26 -12.69
C LYS A 124 -0.74 -13.59 -14.01
N THR A 125 -1.90 -14.26 -13.96
CA THR A 125 -2.69 -14.54 -15.16
C THR A 125 -3.21 -13.25 -15.82
N ARG A 126 -3.59 -12.26 -15.02
CA ARG A 126 -4.04 -10.95 -15.55
C ARG A 126 -2.93 -10.13 -16.16
N GLU A 127 -1.69 -10.28 -15.71
CA GLU A 127 -0.54 -9.56 -16.25
C GLU A 127 -0.38 -9.76 -17.76
N GLU A 128 -0.73 -10.94 -18.26
CA GLU A 128 -0.70 -11.24 -19.71
C GLU A 128 -1.76 -10.46 -20.52
N LEU A 129 -2.79 -9.96 -19.84
CA LEU A 129 -3.92 -9.25 -20.45
C LEU A 129 -3.86 -7.75 -20.22
N PHE A 130 -2.86 -7.23 -19.50
CA PHE A 130 -2.78 -5.82 -19.16
C PHE A 130 -2.60 -4.97 -20.41
N LYS A 131 -3.65 -4.19 -20.69
CA LYS A 131 -3.63 -3.04 -21.58
C LYS A 131 -4.11 -1.85 -20.79
N SER A 132 -3.21 -0.99 -20.38
CA SER A 132 -3.59 0.18 -19.59
C SER A 132 -3.53 1.43 -20.45
N ALA A 133 -4.61 2.22 -20.41
CA ALA A 133 -4.58 3.58 -20.90
C ALA A 133 -3.54 4.39 -20.10
N GLY A 134 -2.54 4.92 -20.77
CA GLY A 134 -1.49 5.74 -20.16
C GLY A 134 -0.17 5.02 -19.85
N ILE A 135 -0.10 3.69 -20.01
CA ILE A 135 1.17 2.93 -19.95
C ILE A 135 1.41 2.34 -21.34
N SER A 136 2.58 2.59 -21.92
CA SER A 136 2.97 1.99 -23.19
C SER A 136 3.17 0.48 -23.05
N GLU A 137 3.04 -0.28 -24.14
CA GLU A 137 3.33 -1.73 -24.13
C GLU A 137 4.77 -2.00 -23.70
N GLU A 138 5.70 -1.14 -24.12
CA GLU A 138 7.11 -1.20 -23.73
C GLU A 138 7.30 -1.01 -22.22
N ASP A 139 6.67 0.01 -21.63
CA ASP A 139 6.75 0.26 -20.19
C ASP A 139 6.03 -0.84 -19.41
N MET A 140 4.90 -1.34 -19.93
CA MET A 140 4.17 -2.44 -19.29
C MET A 140 5.06 -3.68 -19.13
N SER A 141 5.80 -4.05 -20.17
CA SER A 141 6.71 -5.19 -20.11
C SER A 141 7.84 -5.01 -19.07
N LYS A 142 8.26 -3.79 -18.83
CA LYS A 142 9.34 -3.45 -17.89
C LYS A 142 8.90 -3.40 -16.43
N ILE A 143 7.61 -3.14 -16.15
CA ILE A 143 7.08 -3.06 -14.78
C ILE A 143 6.61 -4.41 -14.23
N LEU A 144 6.51 -5.44 -15.06
CA LEU A 144 6.13 -6.79 -14.63
C LEU A 144 7.33 -7.55 -14.03
N PRO A 145 7.09 -8.46 -13.06
CA PRO A 145 5.79 -8.74 -12.44
C PRO A 145 5.35 -7.61 -11.49
N ILE A 146 4.05 -7.45 -11.32
CA ILE A 146 3.50 -6.48 -10.35
C ILE A 146 3.83 -6.93 -8.93
N ILE A 147 3.50 -8.17 -8.60
CA ILE A 147 3.83 -8.76 -7.30
C ILE A 147 5.23 -9.37 -7.37
N ILE A 148 6.14 -8.84 -6.58
CA ILE A 148 7.49 -9.39 -6.44
C ILE A 148 7.40 -10.70 -5.65
N PRO A 149 7.93 -11.83 -6.19
CA PRO A 149 7.88 -13.11 -5.50
C PRO A 149 8.58 -13.09 -4.13
N GLY A 150 8.06 -13.89 -3.19
CA GLY A 150 8.66 -14.07 -1.86
C GLY A 150 8.40 -12.95 -0.86
N LYS A 151 7.58 -11.95 -1.20
CA LYS A 151 7.15 -10.89 -0.28
C LYS A 151 5.97 -11.33 0.59
N SER A 152 5.71 -10.59 1.66
CA SER A 152 4.59 -10.86 2.57
C SER A 152 3.23 -10.67 1.89
N ASP A 153 2.17 -11.14 2.54
CA ASP A 153 0.79 -10.95 2.11
C ASP A 153 0.43 -9.47 1.95
N SER A 154 0.73 -8.67 2.96
CA SER A 154 0.48 -7.23 2.97
C SER A 154 1.34 -6.47 1.95
N ALA A 155 2.60 -6.86 1.76
CA ALA A 155 3.43 -6.28 0.70
C ALA A 155 2.85 -6.58 -0.68
N SER A 156 2.40 -7.81 -0.91
CA SER A 156 1.76 -8.22 -2.16
C SER A 156 0.46 -7.47 -2.41
N MET A 157 -0.35 -7.29 -1.38
CA MET A 157 -1.59 -6.51 -1.45
C MET A 157 -1.31 -5.04 -1.78
N ASP A 158 -0.32 -4.41 -1.13
CA ASP A 158 0.07 -3.01 -1.38
C ASP A 158 0.54 -2.78 -2.83
N MET A 159 1.24 -3.76 -3.42
CA MET A 159 1.67 -3.69 -4.81
C MET A 159 0.49 -3.70 -5.79
N VAL A 160 -0.52 -4.51 -5.54
CA VAL A 160 -1.73 -4.55 -6.37
C VAL A 160 -2.58 -3.29 -6.13
N LEU A 161 -2.71 -2.85 -4.89
CA LEU A 161 -3.37 -1.60 -4.52
C LEU A 161 -2.77 -0.42 -5.28
N GLU A 162 -1.45 -0.30 -5.28
CA GLU A 162 -0.74 0.76 -6.02
C GLU A 162 -1.05 0.72 -7.52
N LEU A 163 -0.99 -0.45 -8.15
CA LEU A 163 -1.34 -0.59 -9.56
C LEU A 163 -2.77 -0.11 -9.86
N LEU A 164 -3.73 -0.51 -9.03
CA LEU A 164 -5.13 -0.11 -9.21
C LEU A 164 -5.34 1.40 -9.06
N LEU A 165 -4.59 2.05 -8.17
CA LEU A 165 -4.58 3.52 -8.06
C LEU A 165 -4.03 4.18 -9.34
N MET A 166 -3.01 3.58 -9.97
CA MET A 166 -2.46 4.10 -11.24
C MET A 166 -3.46 4.02 -12.39
N THR A 167 -4.49 3.16 -12.31
CA THR A 167 -5.60 3.16 -13.29
C THR A 167 -6.57 4.34 -13.12
N GLY A 168 -6.38 5.17 -12.09
CA GLY A 168 -7.19 6.36 -11.82
C GLY A 168 -8.36 6.15 -10.85
N ARG A 169 -8.47 4.99 -10.24
CA ARG A 169 -9.43 4.72 -9.17
C ARG A 169 -9.05 5.45 -7.89
N SER A 170 -10.02 5.80 -7.07
CA SER A 170 -9.76 6.39 -5.76
C SER A 170 -9.33 5.33 -4.74
N LEU A 171 -8.55 5.73 -3.73
CA LEU A 171 -8.10 4.80 -2.69
C LEU A 171 -9.26 4.11 -1.95
N PRO A 172 -10.34 4.78 -1.50
CA PRO A 172 -11.47 4.09 -0.90
C PRO A 172 -12.13 3.07 -1.83
N GLU A 173 -12.27 3.40 -3.12
CA GLU A 173 -12.85 2.49 -4.12
C GLU A 173 -12.00 1.22 -4.26
N VAL A 174 -10.68 1.36 -4.41
CA VAL A 174 -9.77 0.22 -4.54
C VAL A 174 -9.78 -0.63 -3.28
N MET A 175 -9.77 -0.03 -2.12
CA MET A 175 -9.82 -0.77 -0.85
C MET A 175 -11.12 -1.57 -0.71
N MET A 176 -12.27 -0.98 -1.02
CA MET A 176 -13.56 -1.70 -1.02
C MET A 176 -13.62 -2.79 -2.10
N MET A 177 -12.97 -2.59 -3.24
CA MET A 177 -12.88 -3.59 -4.30
C MET A 177 -12.03 -4.79 -3.88
N MET A 178 -10.89 -4.55 -3.23
CA MET A 178 -9.96 -5.61 -2.81
C MET A 178 -10.43 -6.35 -1.56
N VAL A 179 -11.09 -5.65 -0.64
CA VAL A 179 -11.58 -6.18 0.64
C VAL A 179 -13.10 -5.92 0.74
N PRO A 180 -13.91 -6.63 -0.06
CA PRO A 180 -15.35 -6.43 -0.05
C PRO A 180 -15.97 -6.96 1.23
N GLU A 181 -16.97 -6.25 1.74
CA GLU A 181 -17.84 -6.77 2.80
C GLU A 181 -18.60 -8.03 2.34
N ALA A 182 -19.18 -8.78 3.26
CA ALA A 182 -20.07 -9.91 2.96
C ALA A 182 -21.41 -9.38 2.43
N TRP A 183 -21.48 -9.06 1.14
CA TRP A 183 -22.59 -8.30 0.52
C TRP A 183 -23.73 -9.15 -0.03
N GLU A 184 -23.48 -10.40 -0.44
CA GLU A 184 -24.44 -11.20 -1.20
C GLU A 184 -25.78 -11.42 -0.46
N LYS A 185 -25.72 -11.69 0.83
CA LYS A 185 -26.89 -11.95 1.68
C LYS A 185 -27.14 -10.82 2.69
N HIS A 186 -26.60 -9.63 2.45
CA HIS A 186 -26.71 -8.51 3.38
C HIS A 186 -28.04 -7.76 3.19
N ASN A 187 -29.00 -7.95 4.09
CA ASN A 187 -30.36 -7.43 3.93
C ASN A 187 -30.47 -5.91 4.09
N SER A 188 -29.59 -5.28 4.87
CA SER A 188 -29.61 -3.84 5.14
C SER A 188 -28.64 -3.02 4.28
N MET A 189 -27.91 -3.65 3.37
CA MET A 189 -27.02 -2.94 2.44
C MET A 189 -27.83 -2.32 1.30
N THR A 190 -27.51 -1.07 0.92
CA THR A 190 -28.18 -0.39 -0.20
C THR A 190 -27.90 -1.09 -1.53
N ASP A 191 -28.80 -0.93 -2.49
CA ASP A 191 -28.68 -1.56 -3.80
C ASP A 191 -27.48 -1.05 -4.58
N GLU A 192 -27.13 0.24 -4.44
CA GLU A 192 -25.94 0.85 -5.06
C GLU A 192 -24.65 0.19 -4.55
N LYS A 193 -24.56 -0.03 -3.23
CA LYS A 193 -23.39 -0.67 -2.61
C LYS A 193 -23.29 -2.14 -3.03
N LYS A 194 -24.40 -2.85 -3.12
CA LYS A 194 -24.44 -4.23 -3.65
C LYS A 194 -24.02 -4.28 -5.12
N ALA A 195 -24.52 -3.35 -5.94
CA ALA A 195 -24.15 -3.25 -7.35
C ALA A 195 -22.65 -2.97 -7.51
N PHE A 196 -22.07 -2.10 -6.68
CA PHE A 196 -20.63 -1.84 -6.64
C PHE A 196 -19.85 -3.13 -6.37
N TYR A 197 -20.17 -3.87 -5.33
CA TYR A 197 -19.48 -5.12 -5.01
C TYR A 197 -19.67 -6.18 -6.08
N LYS A 198 -20.89 -6.33 -6.61
CA LYS A 198 -21.20 -7.27 -7.69
C LYS A 198 -20.37 -6.97 -8.94
N TYR A 199 -20.28 -5.71 -9.36
CA TYR A 199 -19.48 -5.29 -10.50
C TYR A 199 -17.98 -5.58 -10.26
N ASN A 200 -17.46 -5.17 -9.11
CA ASN A 200 -16.04 -5.33 -8.80
C ASN A 200 -15.63 -6.79 -8.59
N SER A 201 -16.54 -7.67 -8.14
CA SER A 201 -16.26 -9.11 -8.01
C SER A 201 -16.02 -9.81 -9.36
N CYS A 202 -16.46 -9.21 -10.48
CA CYS A 202 -16.13 -9.71 -11.82
C CYS A 202 -14.71 -9.31 -12.27
N ILE A 203 -14.12 -8.32 -11.63
CA ILE A 203 -12.82 -7.75 -12.00
C ILE A 203 -11.71 -8.26 -11.08
N MET A 204 -12.01 -8.32 -9.78
CA MET A 204 -11.02 -8.65 -8.75
C MET A 204 -11.61 -9.64 -7.74
N GLU A 205 -10.87 -10.70 -7.46
CA GLU A 205 -11.15 -11.57 -6.32
C GLU A 205 -10.85 -10.87 -5.00
N PRO A 206 -11.57 -11.23 -3.93
CA PRO A 206 -11.31 -10.66 -2.61
C PRO A 206 -9.94 -11.07 -2.08
N TRP A 207 -9.28 -10.13 -1.42
CA TRP A 207 -8.14 -10.36 -0.55
C TRP A 207 -8.69 -10.58 0.85
N ASP A 208 -8.76 -11.81 1.29
CA ASP A 208 -9.53 -12.22 2.47
C ASP A 208 -8.67 -12.91 3.52
N GLY A 209 -9.04 -12.70 4.77
CA GLY A 209 -8.41 -13.21 5.97
C GLY A 209 -8.69 -12.27 7.14
N PRO A 210 -8.48 -12.71 8.40
CA PRO A 210 -8.75 -11.89 9.57
C PRO A 210 -7.76 -10.71 9.65
N ALA A 211 -8.17 -9.53 9.23
CA ALA A 211 -7.32 -8.36 9.16
C ALA A 211 -8.05 -7.05 9.52
N SER A 212 -7.32 -6.14 10.15
CA SER A 212 -7.66 -4.73 10.26
C SER A 212 -6.66 -3.94 9.42
N ILE A 213 -7.14 -3.14 8.47
CA ILE A 213 -6.34 -2.55 7.40
C ILE A 213 -6.50 -1.04 7.38
N PRO A 214 -5.67 -0.29 8.11
CA PRO A 214 -5.53 1.15 7.94
C PRO A 214 -4.81 1.49 6.63
N PHE A 215 -5.20 2.60 5.99
CA PHE A 215 -4.65 3.02 4.70
C PHE A 215 -4.66 4.54 4.51
N THR A 216 -3.76 5.04 3.67
CA THR A 216 -3.70 6.46 3.27
C THR A 216 -2.95 6.64 1.96
N ASP A 217 -3.33 7.66 1.18
CA ASP A 217 -2.59 8.17 0.01
C ASP A 217 -2.10 9.62 0.22
N GLY A 218 -2.15 10.11 1.47
CA GLY A 218 -1.86 11.49 1.82
C GLY A 218 -3.03 12.47 1.59
N LYS A 219 -4.11 12.04 0.94
CA LYS A 219 -5.36 12.78 0.79
C LYS A 219 -6.48 12.18 1.62
N TYR A 220 -6.62 10.87 1.55
CA TYR A 220 -7.57 10.09 2.34
C TYR A 220 -6.82 9.33 3.43
N ILE A 221 -7.45 9.20 4.58
CA ILE A 221 -7.09 8.26 5.62
C ILE A 221 -8.32 7.44 5.96
N GLY A 222 -8.16 6.14 6.10
CA GLY A 222 -9.26 5.24 6.39
C GLY A 222 -8.78 3.94 7.03
N ALA A 223 -9.74 3.14 7.42
CA ALA A 223 -9.51 1.78 7.88
C ALA A 223 -10.65 0.88 7.43
N LEU A 224 -10.31 -0.33 7.02
CA LEU A 224 -11.27 -1.39 6.72
C LEU A 224 -11.12 -2.53 7.71
N LEU A 225 -12.23 -3.12 8.07
CA LEU A 225 -12.27 -4.46 8.63
C LEU A 225 -12.15 -5.48 7.50
N ASP A 226 -11.74 -6.69 7.84
CA ASP A 226 -11.86 -7.82 6.92
C ASP A 226 -13.34 -8.12 6.59
N ARG A 227 -13.55 -8.97 5.58
CA ARG A 227 -14.89 -9.31 5.05
C ARG A 227 -15.89 -9.68 6.13
N ASN A 228 -15.46 -10.35 7.17
CA ASN A 228 -16.31 -10.85 8.25
C ASN A 228 -16.16 -10.06 9.56
N GLY A 229 -15.33 -9.03 9.59
CA GLY A 229 -15.08 -8.21 10.78
C GLY A 229 -14.45 -8.98 11.94
N LEU A 230 -13.56 -9.94 11.65
CA LEU A 230 -12.94 -10.81 12.65
C LEU A 230 -11.89 -10.07 13.50
N ARG A 231 -11.16 -9.13 12.90
CA ARG A 231 -10.22 -8.28 13.64
C ARG A 231 -10.92 -6.99 14.07
N PRO A 232 -10.92 -6.66 15.36
CA PRO A 232 -11.52 -5.44 15.84
C PRO A 232 -10.72 -4.21 15.44
N SER A 233 -11.42 -3.12 15.18
CA SER A 233 -10.85 -1.78 15.04
C SER A 233 -11.59 -0.81 15.94
N ARG A 234 -10.89 0.22 16.41
CA ARG A 234 -11.47 1.28 17.21
C ARG A 234 -11.19 2.63 16.56
N SER A 235 -12.22 3.44 16.41
CA SER A 235 -12.08 4.84 16.01
C SER A 235 -12.45 5.76 17.17
N VAL A 236 -11.72 6.86 17.31
CA VAL A 236 -12.00 7.89 18.30
C VAL A 236 -11.94 9.25 17.60
N SER A 237 -12.97 10.05 17.79
CA SER A 237 -13.01 11.44 17.34
C SER A 237 -13.03 12.36 18.57
N TYR A 238 -12.13 13.33 18.60
CA TYR A 238 -12.07 14.34 19.66
C TYR A 238 -12.56 15.68 19.13
N THR A 239 -13.46 16.32 19.83
CA THR A 239 -13.94 17.67 19.52
C THR A 239 -12.98 18.76 20.01
N HIS A 240 -12.06 18.43 20.93
CA HIS A 240 -11.02 19.31 21.45
C HIS A 240 -9.65 18.62 21.29
N LEU A 241 -8.65 19.39 20.84
CA LEU A 241 -7.29 18.95 20.49
C LEU A 241 -6.40 18.52 21.69
N ARG A 242 -6.96 17.95 22.75
CA ARG A 242 -6.18 17.28 23.79
C ARG A 242 -6.47 15.78 23.76
N ALA A 243 -5.53 15.04 23.19
CA ALA A 243 -5.49 13.59 23.33
C ALA A 243 -5.25 13.27 24.82
N HIS A 244 -6.27 12.74 25.49
CA HIS A 244 -6.04 11.99 26.71
C HIS A 244 -5.75 10.56 26.28
N GLU A 245 -4.52 10.11 26.49
CA GLU A 245 -4.16 8.70 26.37
C GLU A 245 -5.03 7.91 27.34
N THR A 246 -6.00 7.20 26.81
CA THR A 246 -6.67 6.16 27.60
C THR A 246 -5.77 4.95 27.53
N GLY A 247 -5.22 4.57 28.68
CA GLY A 247 -4.32 3.42 28.84
C GLY A 247 -4.87 2.18 28.17
N SER A 248 -3.96 1.44 27.58
CA SER A 248 -4.19 0.11 27.01
C SER A 248 -4.67 -0.87 28.09
N TYR A 249 -5.78 -1.50 27.83
CA TYR A 249 -6.15 -2.77 28.45
C TYR A 249 -5.94 -3.92 27.47
#